data_e14444eb1fa104dce0ec4c15b969689c
#
_entry.id   e14444eb1fa104dce0ec4c15b969689c
#
_cell.length_a   1.000
_cell.length_b   1.000
_cell.length_c   1.000
_cell.angle_alpha   90.00
_cell.angle_beta   90.00
_cell.angle_gamma   90.00
#
_symmetry.space_group_name_H-M   'P 1'
#
loop_
_entity.id
_entity.type
_entity.pdbx_description
1 polymer ?
#
loop_
_entity_poly.entity_id
_entity_poly.type
_entity_poly.pdbx_seq_one_letter_code
_entity_poly.pdbx_strand_id
1 'polypeptide(L)'
;MHLATDRLSRLHRSLELALNQEWPKLSATQKKLTGRIPKRIVVRAGSHSLPVIATVATDGGENRLSLEPIRLQVVRVADSLGEIYFEEFIAHSLKPEEIVRFFFQSNERLQKFVTGLQLDWRELLPQSDFQRSHLLSMLRELMEWAALLKLAGQPPAKLLIRDGLLRSVTLTDRVFQRIGDKFEALTAKHGHLLVGVAKRSRVINYLSVSLGLNDSFADGHPAYLQIPPELEIEAAPAQYRWVGSRAMGWLHIARLDHGDNVPLLPVDVAIWQRDRADEAMSLLHESGRGSFPTRGYPQALIQAHEHARLGGLEIEMLEEMLLEQVRERDPAVARAARQLMLLGKQLNEEISNEQQDAV
;
A
#
# COMPACT_ATOMS: atom_id res chain seq x y z
N MET A 1 -18.67 20.35 -16.94
CA MET A 1 -19.23 20.65 -15.61
C MET A 1 -19.16 22.16 -15.37
N HIS A 2 -20.26 22.91 -15.63
CA HIS A 2 -20.33 24.35 -15.38
C HIS A 2 -20.70 24.57 -13.92
N LEU A 3 -19.71 24.88 -13.08
CA LEU A 3 -19.98 25.41 -11.75
C LEU A 3 -20.66 26.80 -11.92
N ALA A 4 -21.81 27.02 -11.29
CA ALA A 4 -22.42 28.33 -11.27
C ALA A 4 -21.43 29.37 -10.72
N THR A 5 -21.35 30.55 -11.32
CA THR A 5 -20.40 31.63 -11.00
C THR A 5 -20.35 31.93 -9.50
N ASP A 6 -21.46 31.83 -8.82
CA ASP A 6 -21.58 32.03 -7.37
C ASP A 6 -20.90 30.92 -6.53
N ARG A 7 -20.90 29.67 -7.02
CA ARG A 7 -20.18 28.55 -6.42
C ARG A 7 -18.67 28.69 -6.56
N LEU A 8 -18.22 29.11 -7.73
CA LEU A 8 -16.80 29.37 -8.01
C LEU A 8 -16.28 30.52 -7.13
N SER A 9 -17.06 31.60 -7.01
CA SER A 9 -16.68 32.75 -6.16
C SER A 9 -16.59 32.37 -4.67
N ARG A 10 -17.51 31.54 -4.17
CA ARG A 10 -17.46 31.03 -2.79
C ARG A 10 -16.25 30.11 -2.57
N LEU A 11 -15.99 29.19 -3.50
CA LEU A 11 -14.83 28.32 -3.46
C LEU A 11 -13.54 29.12 -3.46
N HIS A 12 -13.41 30.10 -4.37
CA HIS A 12 -12.23 30.97 -4.47
C HIS A 12 -11.96 31.70 -3.16
N ARG A 13 -12.98 32.30 -2.57
CA ARG A 13 -12.87 33.00 -1.27
C ARG A 13 -12.44 32.04 -0.14
N SER A 14 -13.01 30.84 -0.08
CA SER A 14 -12.65 29.84 0.94
C SER A 14 -11.21 29.36 0.77
N LEU A 15 -10.77 29.12 -0.46
CA LEU A 15 -9.37 28.77 -0.76
C LEU A 15 -8.40 29.90 -0.40
N GLU A 16 -8.75 31.13 -0.72
CA GLU A 16 -7.94 32.31 -0.40
C GLU A 16 -7.77 32.49 1.11
N LEU A 17 -8.85 32.32 1.87
CA LEU A 17 -8.80 32.35 3.33
C LEU A 17 -7.90 31.24 3.90
N ALA A 18 -8.05 30.01 3.42
CA ALA A 18 -7.23 28.89 3.85
C ALA A 18 -5.74 29.10 3.50
N LEU A 19 -5.45 29.55 2.28
CA LEU A 19 -4.08 29.85 1.84
C LEU A 19 -3.46 30.97 2.69
N ASN A 20 -4.18 32.03 2.96
CA ASN A 20 -3.67 33.15 3.77
C ASN A 20 -3.34 32.72 5.21
N GLN A 21 -4.06 31.75 5.77
CA GLN A 21 -3.82 31.25 7.13
C GLN A 21 -2.69 30.21 7.20
N GLU A 22 -2.66 29.29 6.25
CA GLU A 22 -1.79 28.11 6.33
C GLU A 22 -0.47 28.28 5.57
N TRP A 23 -0.48 29.04 4.45
CA TRP A 23 0.69 29.23 3.62
C TRP A 23 1.91 29.84 4.33
N PRO A 24 1.79 30.85 5.20
CA PRO A 24 2.94 31.40 5.92
C PRO A 24 3.63 30.36 6.81
N LYS A 25 2.86 29.50 7.48
CA LYS A 25 3.38 28.44 8.35
C LYS A 25 4.08 27.36 7.52
N LEU A 26 3.45 26.94 6.43
CA LEU A 26 4.01 25.97 5.50
C LEU A 26 5.31 26.51 4.89
N SER A 27 5.28 27.73 4.35
CA SER A 27 6.43 28.37 3.72
C SER A 27 7.63 28.53 4.67
N ALA A 28 7.39 28.89 5.94
CA ALA A 28 8.46 29.00 6.92
C ALA A 28 9.13 27.65 7.21
N THR A 29 8.34 26.61 7.42
CA THR A 29 8.83 25.24 7.62
C THR A 29 9.58 24.74 6.40
N GLN A 30 9.03 24.93 5.22
CA GLN A 30 9.61 24.47 3.96
C GLN A 30 10.93 25.15 3.63
N LYS A 31 11.04 26.46 3.82
CA LYS A 31 12.31 27.19 3.65
C LYS A 31 13.41 26.66 4.56
N LYS A 32 13.08 26.28 5.79
CA LYS A 32 14.02 25.66 6.74
C LYS A 32 14.49 24.28 6.24
N LEU A 33 13.61 23.50 5.64
CA LEU A 33 13.92 22.17 5.11
C LEU A 33 14.67 22.22 3.78
N THR A 34 14.39 23.20 2.91
CA THR A 34 14.94 23.31 1.56
C THR A 34 16.48 23.27 1.52
N GLY A 35 17.16 23.97 2.42
CA GLY A 35 18.63 23.97 2.50
C GLY A 35 19.25 22.64 2.96
N ARG A 36 18.44 21.69 3.39
CA ARG A 36 18.86 20.37 3.91
C ARG A 36 18.49 19.22 3.00
N ILE A 37 17.82 19.49 1.87
CA ILE A 37 17.49 18.46 0.86
C ILE A 37 18.80 17.90 0.29
N PRO A 38 18.98 16.58 0.30
CA PRO A 38 20.19 15.95 -0.24
C PRO A 38 20.35 16.19 -1.73
N LYS A 39 21.58 16.01 -2.24
CA LYS A 39 21.82 16.04 -3.67
C LYS A 39 21.15 14.87 -4.36
N ARG A 40 20.60 15.16 -5.53
CA ARG A 40 19.99 14.20 -6.41
C ARG A 40 21.04 13.24 -7.00
N ILE A 41 20.66 11.95 -7.07
CA ILE A 41 21.43 10.90 -7.73
C ILE A 41 20.66 10.48 -8.99
N VAL A 42 21.29 10.56 -10.14
CA VAL A 42 20.68 10.16 -11.42
C VAL A 42 20.67 8.64 -11.52
N VAL A 43 19.50 8.07 -11.82
CA VAL A 43 19.37 6.62 -12.04
C VAL A 43 19.97 6.28 -13.41
N ARG A 44 20.88 5.30 -13.43
CA ARG A 44 21.49 4.79 -14.65
C ARG A 44 20.94 3.41 -14.97
N ALA A 45 20.24 3.29 -16.09
CA ALA A 45 19.76 2.00 -16.57
C ALA A 45 20.95 1.11 -16.98
N GLY A 46 20.90 -0.18 -16.64
CA GLY A 46 21.83 -1.20 -17.13
C GLY A 46 23.29 -1.04 -16.71
N SER A 47 23.61 -0.19 -15.73
CA SER A 47 25.00 0.06 -15.31
C SER A 47 25.59 -1.03 -14.39
N HIS A 48 24.78 -1.98 -13.95
CA HIS A 48 25.19 -3.07 -13.08
C HIS A 48 24.91 -4.42 -13.74
N SER A 49 25.89 -5.32 -13.71
CA SER A 49 25.64 -6.73 -14.03
C SER A 49 24.88 -7.34 -12.86
N LEU A 50 23.54 -7.16 -12.87
CA LEU A 50 22.70 -7.52 -11.76
C LEU A 50 22.50 -9.03 -11.73
N PRO A 51 22.74 -9.70 -10.59
CA PRO A 51 22.41 -11.13 -10.42
C PRO A 51 20.89 -11.33 -10.29
N VAL A 52 20.10 -10.25 -10.27
CA VAL A 52 18.64 -10.29 -10.11
C VAL A 52 17.99 -10.68 -11.44
N ILE A 53 17.24 -11.78 -11.42
CA ILE A 53 16.62 -12.37 -12.61
C ILE A 53 15.16 -11.93 -12.77
N ALA A 54 14.46 -11.63 -11.67
CA ALA A 54 13.05 -11.30 -11.70
C ALA A 54 12.67 -10.19 -10.71
N THR A 55 11.68 -9.41 -11.10
CA THR A 55 10.99 -8.45 -10.22
C THR A 55 9.63 -9.03 -9.85
N VAL A 56 9.35 -9.16 -8.56
CA VAL A 56 8.09 -9.69 -8.05
C VAL A 56 7.55 -8.74 -6.97
N ALA A 57 6.27 -8.41 -7.08
CA ALA A 57 5.57 -7.57 -6.11
C ALA A 57 4.44 -8.35 -5.44
N THR A 58 4.08 -7.95 -4.22
CA THR A 58 2.87 -8.42 -3.53
C THR A 58 1.98 -7.24 -3.16
N ASP A 59 0.66 -7.45 -3.23
CA ASP A 59 -0.35 -6.50 -2.78
C ASP A 59 -1.50 -7.23 -2.09
N GLY A 60 -2.22 -6.53 -1.21
CA GLY A 60 -3.41 -6.98 -0.51
C GLY A 60 -4.63 -6.15 -0.85
N GLY A 61 -5.62 -6.78 -1.50
CA GLY A 61 -6.94 -6.21 -1.78
C GLY A 61 -7.93 -6.47 -0.65
N GLU A 62 -8.91 -5.58 -0.53
CA GLU A 62 -9.95 -5.62 0.49
C GLU A 62 -11.29 -5.20 -0.12
N ASN A 63 -12.30 -6.07 0.00
CA ASN A 63 -13.65 -5.81 -0.50
C ASN A 63 -14.68 -6.08 0.59
N ARG A 64 -15.81 -5.39 0.53
CA ARG A 64 -16.93 -5.57 1.46
C ARG A 64 -18.14 -6.12 0.72
N LEU A 65 -18.72 -7.17 1.30
CA LEU A 65 -20.00 -7.73 0.91
C LEU A 65 -21.00 -7.40 2.02
N SER A 66 -22.08 -6.74 1.68
CA SER A 66 -23.13 -6.37 2.64
C SER A 66 -24.47 -6.91 2.19
N LEU A 67 -25.04 -7.76 3.02
CA LEU A 67 -26.42 -8.24 2.93
C LEU A 67 -27.02 -8.10 4.34
N GLU A 68 -27.62 -6.94 4.61
CA GLU A 68 -28.06 -6.64 5.99
C GLU A 68 -28.94 -7.74 6.59
N PRO A 69 -28.69 -8.20 7.82
CA PRO A 69 -27.67 -7.69 8.76
C PRO A 69 -26.27 -8.29 8.62
N ILE A 70 -26.01 -9.10 7.60
CA ILE A 70 -24.75 -9.81 7.38
C ILE A 70 -23.77 -8.90 6.66
N ARG A 71 -22.60 -8.70 7.27
CA ARG A 71 -21.49 -7.97 6.66
C ARG A 71 -20.25 -8.85 6.67
N LEU A 72 -19.74 -9.13 5.48
CA LEU A 72 -18.50 -9.85 5.29
C LEU A 72 -17.45 -8.92 4.69
N GLN A 73 -16.22 -9.12 5.06
CA GLN A 73 -15.08 -8.52 4.41
C GLN A 73 -14.23 -9.62 3.78
N VAL A 74 -13.85 -9.41 2.53
CA VAL A 74 -12.95 -10.32 1.82
C VAL A 74 -11.59 -9.66 1.76
N VAL A 75 -10.56 -10.41 2.14
CA VAL A 75 -9.16 -10.01 2.02
C VAL A 75 -8.47 -10.99 1.11
N ARG A 76 -7.87 -10.49 0.02
CA ARG A 76 -7.06 -11.30 -0.90
C ARG A 76 -5.66 -10.73 -0.98
N VAL A 77 -4.64 -11.59 -0.89
CA VAL A 77 -3.24 -11.23 -1.10
C VAL A 77 -2.69 -12.04 -2.26
N ALA A 78 -2.16 -11.34 -3.25
CA ALA A 78 -1.62 -11.94 -4.46
C ALA A 78 -0.25 -11.34 -4.83
N ASP A 79 0.49 -12.02 -5.70
CA ASP A 79 1.70 -11.48 -6.30
C ASP A 79 1.47 -11.02 -7.75
N SER A 80 2.50 -10.41 -8.31
CA SER A 80 2.52 -9.91 -9.69
C SER A 80 2.49 -11.02 -10.76
N LEU A 81 2.67 -12.28 -10.37
CA LEU A 81 2.60 -13.44 -11.26
C LEU A 81 1.23 -14.10 -11.23
N GLY A 82 0.30 -13.64 -10.38
CA GLY A 82 -1.05 -14.14 -10.25
C GLY A 82 -1.21 -15.25 -9.23
N GLU A 83 -0.19 -15.59 -8.42
CA GLU A 83 -0.37 -16.52 -7.32
C GLU A 83 -1.14 -15.84 -6.19
N ILE A 84 -2.29 -16.42 -5.82
CA ILE A 84 -3.09 -16.00 -4.66
C ILE A 84 -2.54 -16.75 -3.44
N TYR A 85 -2.00 -15.99 -2.48
CA TYR A 85 -1.45 -16.54 -1.24
C TYR A 85 -2.49 -16.69 -0.16
N PHE A 86 -3.40 -15.73 -0.08
CA PHE A 86 -4.47 -15.67 0.91
C PHE A 86 -5.75 -15.18 0.26
N GLU A 87 -6.86 -15.80 0.61
CA GLU A 87 -8.20 -15.32 0.34
C GLU A 87 -9.08 -15.71 1.52
N GLU A 88 -9.52 -14.70 2.29
CA GLU A 88 -10.18 -14.90 3.56
C GLU A 88 -11.46 -14.08 3.67
N PHE A 89 -12.47 -14.70 4.28
CA PHE A 89 -13.79 -14.12 4.48
C PHE A 89 -14.03 -13.88 5.96
N ILE A 90 -14.27 -12.63 6.34
CA ILE A 90 -14.33 -12.19 7.73
C ILE A 90 -15.70 -11.62 8.03
N ALA A 91 -16.40 -12.24 8.99
CA ALA A 91 -17.66 -11.71 9.49
C ALA A 91 -17.42 -10.60 10.53
N HIS A 92 -18.01 -9.43 10.31
CA HIS A 92 -17.88 -8.27 11.22
C HIS A 92 -18.54 -8.49 12.60
N SER A 93 -19.40 -9.49 12.73
CA SER A 93 -20.08 -9.82 13.98
C SER A 93 -19.21 -10.55 15.01
N LEU A 94 -18.02 -11.02 14.58
CA LEU A 94 -17.10 -11.76 15.47
C LEU A 94 -16.28 -10.81 16.34
N LYS A 95 -15.92 -11.26 17.54
CA LYS A 95 -14.99 -10.54 18.41
C LYS A 95 -13.57 -10.60 17.85
N PRO A 96 -12.71 -9.61 18.13
CA PRO A 96 -11.32 -9.58 17.64
C PRO A 96 -10.54 -10.88 17.92
N GLU A 97 -10.69 -11.45 19.11
CA GLU A 97 -10.02 -12.68 19.50
C GLU A 97 -10.51 -13.91 18.71
N GLU A 98 -11.80 -13.93 18.39
CA GLU A 98 -12.42 -15.00 17.59
C GLU A 98 -11.94 -14.90 16.13
N ILE A 99 -11.85 -13.68 15.58
CA ILE A 99 -11.33 -13.44 14.24
C ILE A 99 -9.88 -13.94 14.16
N VAL A 100 -8.99 -13.48 15.03
CA VAL A 100 -7.57 -13.86 15.01
C VAL A 100 -7.40 -15.37 15.18
N ARG A 101 -8.15 -15.98 16.12
CA ARG A 101 -8.11 -17.44 16.33
C ARG A 101 -8.58 -18.19 15.10
N PHE A 102 -9.71 -17.79 14.51
CA PHE A 102 -10.25 -18.41 13.30
C PHE A 102 -9.24 -18.35 12.15
N PHE A 103 -8.67 -17.15 11.88
CA PHE A 103 -7.64 -16.96 10.88
C PHE A 103 -6.43 -17.86 11.07
N PHE A 104 -5.93 -17.91 12.29
CA PHE A 104 -4.77 -18.75 12.59
C PHE A 104 -5.10 -20.24 12.43
N GLN A 105 -6.27 -20.69 12.87
CA GLN A 105 -6.65 -22.10 12.80
C GLN A 105 -7.02 -22.59 11.41
N SER A 106 -7.65 -21.74 10.59
CA SER A 106 -8.09 -22.08 9.24
C SER A 106 -6.99 -21.97 8.19
N ASN A 107 -5.88 -21.26 8.48
CA ASN A 107 -4.87 -20.95 7.48
C ASN A 107 -3.49 -21.54 7.80
N GLU A 108 -3.16 -22.65 7.13
CA GLU A 108 -1.87 -23.33 7.30
C GLU A 108 -0.66 -22.45 6.92
N ARG A 109 -0.81 -21.58 5.90
CA ARG A 109 0.27 -20.67 5.47
C ARG A 109 0.57 -19.64 6.57
N LEU A 110 -0.47 -19.11 7.21
CA LEU A 110 -0.32 -18.18 8.32
C LEU A 110 0.28 -18.87 9.56
N GLN A 111 -0.13 -20.11 9.85
CA GLN A 111 0.47 -20.91 10.92
C GLN A 111 1.98 -21.12 10.69
N LYS A 112 2.38 -21.53 9.48
CA LYS A 112 3.78 -21.70 9.10
C LYS A 112 4.57 -20.39 9.20
N PHE A 113 3.96 -19.28 8.79
CA PHE A 113 4.59 -17.96 8.91
C PHE A 113 4.84 -17.58 10.38
N VAL A 114 3.81 -17.61 11.21
CA VAL A 114 3.90 -17.24 12.64
C VAL A 114 4.90 -18.14 13.38
N THR A 115 4.82 -19.46 13.16
CA THR A 115 5.77 -20.43 13.74
C THR A 115 7.21 -20.19 13.24
N GLY A 116 7.36 -19.89 11.96
CA GLY A 116 8.65 -19.56 11.35
C GLY A 116 9.31 -18.29 11.89
N LEU A 117 8.51 -17.38 12.44
CA LEU A 117 8.95 -16.18 13.16
C LEU A 117 9.19 -16.46 14.67
N GLN A 118 8.98 -17.68 15.14
CA GLN A 118 9.03 -18.04 16.56
C GLN A 118 8.07 -17.22 17.43
N LEU A 119 6.86 -16.99 16.92
CA LEU A 119 5.79 -16.27 17.60
C LEU A 119 4.66 -17.23 17.98
N ASP A 120 3.95 -16.90 19.07
CA ASP A 120 2.65 -17.52 19.38
C ASP A 120 1.53 -16.71 18.70
N TRP A 121 0.46 -17.36 18.23
CA TRP A 121 -0.66 -16.68 17.59
C TRP A 121 -1.32 -15.62 18.49
N ARG A 122 -1.21 -15.76 19.81
CA ARG A 122 -1.72 -14.78 20.77
C ARG A 122 -0.99 -13.44 20.70
N GLU A 123 0.23 -13.43 20.15
CA GLU A 123 0.98 -12.19 19.90
C GLU A 123 0.40 -11.37 18.75
N LEU A 124 -0.50 -11.97 17.95
CA LEU A 124 -1.28 -11.28 16.91
C LEU A 124 -2.56 -10.64 17.45
N LEU A 125 -2.91 -10.89 18.73
CA LEU A 125 -4.08 -10.26 19.33
C LEU A 125 -3.88 -8.75 19.47
N PRO A 126 -4.91 -7.93 19.19
CA PRO A 126 -4.81 -6.49 19.31
C PRO A 126 -4.56 -6.07 20.76
N GLN A 127 -3.49 -5.31 20.99
CA GLN A 127 -3.07 -4.85 22.31
C GLN A 127 -3.52 -3.42 22.64
N SER A 128 -4.12 -2.72 21.67
CA SER A 128 -4.60 -1.34 21.82
C SER A 128 -5.94 -1.15 21.10
N ASP A 129 -6.68 -0.10 21.47
CA ASP A 129 -7.93 0.27 20.78
C ASP A 129 -7.69 0.63 19.32
N PHE A 130 -6.55 1.23 19.01
CA PHE A 130 -6.13 1.48 17.64
C PHE A 130 -6.01 0.16 16.83
N GLN A 131 -5.34 -0.86 17.38
CA GLN A 131 -5.24 -2.16 16.71
C GLN A 131 -6.58 -2.88 16.60
N ARG A 132 -7.47 -2.75 17.60
CA ARG A 132 -8.83 -3.30 17.54
C ARG A 132 -9.65 -2.68 16.41
N SER A 133 -9.59 -1.34 16.27
CA SER A 133 -10.30 -0.62 15.20
C SER A 133 -9.71 -0.87 13.81
N HIS A 134 -8.44 -1.31 13.71
CA HIS A 134 -7.72 -1.59 12.47
C HIS A 134 -7.36 -3.08 12.31
N LEU A 135 -8.07 -3.98 13.01
CA LEU A 135 -7.74 -5.41 13.04
C LEU A 135 -7.63 -6.03 11.65
N LEU A 136 -8.57 -5.71 10.77
CA LEU A 136 -8.60 -6.27 9.42
C LEU A 136 -7.41 -5.77 8.57
N SER A 137 -7.10 -4.50 8.68
CA SER A 137 -5.89 -3.93 8.03
C SER A 137 -4.61 -4.53 8.59
N MET A 138 -4.59 -4.83 9.90
CA MET A 138 -3.46 -5.52 10.54
C MET A 138 -3.30 -6.95 10.02
N LEU A 139 -4.40 -7.70 9.91
CA LEU A 139 -4.38 -9.07 9.38
C LEU A 139 -4.00 -9.09 7.90
N ARG A 140 -4.51 -8.17 7.09
CA ARG A 140 -4.12 -8.02 5.69
C ARG A 140 -2.63 -7.72 5.58
N GLU A 141 -2.12 -6.74 6.34
CA GLU A 141 -0.69 -6.40 6.37
C GLU A 141 0.17 -7.63 6.75
N LEU A 142 -0.27 -8.40 7.75
CA LEU A 142 0.42 -9.63 8.16
C LEU A 142 0.48 -10.67 7.03
N MET A 143 -0.61 -10.85 6.29
CA MET A 143 -0.69 -11.76 5.15
C MET A 143 0.18 -11.27 3.97
N GLU A 144 0.25 -9.97 3.72
CA GLU A 144 1.17 -9.37 2.73
C GLU A 144 2.63 -9.69 3.08
N TRP A 145 3.03 -9.50 4.34
CA TRP A 145 4.36 -9.87 4.82
C TRP A 145 4.64 -11.37 4.70
N ALA A 146 3.65 -12.21 5.00
CA ALA A 146 3.78 -13.67 4.88
C ALA A 146 3.99 -14.11 3.42
N ALA A 147 3.25 -13.53 2.47
CA ALA A 147 3.39 -13.79 1.04
C ALA A 147 4.79 -13.37 0.55
N LEU A 148 5.21 -12.16 0.89
CA LEU A 148 6.51 -11.64 0.49
C LEU A 148 7.67 -12.45 1.10
N LEU A 149 7.52 -12.90 2.36
CA LEU A 149 8.53 -13.73 3.04
C LEU A 149 8.64 -15.13 2.40
N LYS A 150 7.52 -15.70 1.92
CA LYS A 150 7.53 -16.95 1.16
C LYS A 150 8.35 -16.81 -0.13
N LEU A 151 8.17 -15.70 -0.84
CA LEU A 151 8.95 -15.36 -2.04
C LEU A 151 10.43 -15.15 -1.73
N ALA A 152 10.76 -14.52 -0.60
CA ALA A 152 12.14 -14.34 -0.14
C ALA A 152 12.81 -15.66 0.24
N GLY A 153 12.06 -16.69 0.59
CA GLY A 153 12.58 -18.02 0.90
C GLY A 153 13.03 -18.83 -0.34
N GLN A 154 12.81 -18.33 -1.54
CA GLN A 154 12.98 -19.08 -2.80
C GLN A 154 14.02 -18.43 -3.72
N PRO A 155 15.05 -19.18 -4.20
CA PRO A 155 15.91 -18.72 -5.28
C PRO A 155 15.12 -18.62 -6.61
N PRO A 156 15.63 -18.00 -7.67
CA PRO A 156 16.85 -17.18 -7.73
C PRO A 156 16.71 -15.81 -7.07
N ALA A 157 17.78 -15.01 -7.09
CA ALA A 157 17.78 -13.62 -6.62
C ALA A 157 16.70 -12.79 -7.33
N LYS A 158 15.94 -12.00 -6.56
CA LYS A 158 14.80 -11.20 -7.02
C LYS A 158 14.85 -9.79 -6.45
N LEU A 159 14.27 -8.85 -7.17
CA LEU A 159 13.78 -7.61 -6.59
C LEU A 159 12.38 -7.90 -6.01
N LEU A 160 12.27 -7.89 -4.69
CA LEU A 160 11.02 -8.07 -3.96
C LEU A 160 10.43 -6.71 -3.64
N ILE A 161 9.23 -6.44 -4.14
CA ILE A 161 8.55 -5.15 -3.96
C ILE A 161 7.29 -5.35 -3.11
N ARG A 162 7.19 -4.59 -2.02
CA ARG A 162 5.96 -4.46 -1.24
C ARG A 162 5.15 -3.27 -1.74
N ASP A 163 3.81 -3.38 -1.88
CA ASP A 163 2.94 -2.21 -2.00
C ASP A 163 2.84 -1.50 -0.64
N GLY A 164 3.41 -0.31 -0.57
CA GLY A 164 3.65 0.44 0.65
C GLY A 164 5.11 0.43 1.10
N LEU A 165 5.44 1.34 2.02
CA LEU A 165 6.79 1.43 2.59
C LEU A 165 7.10 0.20 3.46
N LEU A 166 8.40 -0.06 3.70
CA LEU A 166 8.86 -1.13 4.59
C LEU A 166 8.67 -0.74 6.07
N ARG A 167 7.43 -0.46 6.44
CA ARG A 167 7.01 0.06 7.74
C ARG A 167 5.68 -0.52 8.15
N SER A 168 5.40 -0.52 9.44
CA SER A 168 4.10 -0.90 9.97
C SER A 168 3.59 0.10 10.99
N VAL A 169 2.27 0.37 10.94
CA VAL A 169 1.55 1.11 11.96
C VAL A 169 0.60 0.23 12.76
N THR A 170 0.27 -0.94 12.21
CA THR A 170 -0.73 -1.85 12.79
C THR A 170 -0.10 -2.98 13.58
N LEU A 171 1.08 -3.48 13.17
CA LEU A 171 1.77 -4.57 13.86
C LEU A 171 2.45 -4.09 15.15
N THR A 172 2.61 -4.99 16.11
CA THR A 172 3.42 -4.72 17.30
C THR A 172 4.92 -4.67 16.94
N ASP A 173 5.70 -3.96 17.75
CA ASP A 173 7.15 -3.85 17.55
C ASP A 173 7.82 -5.22 17.47
N ARG A 174 7.43 -6.15 18.35
CA ARG A 174 7.99 -7.50 18.38
C ARG A 174 7.69 -8.30 17.12
N VAL A 175 6.44 -8.29 16.65
CA VAL A 175 6.04 -9.00 15.41
C VAL A 175 6.80 -8.42 14.24
N PHE A 176 6.82 -7.08 14.11
CA PHE A 176 7.48 -6.41 13.00
C PHE A 176 9.00 -6.62 12.99
N GLN A 177 9.63 -6.60 14.16
CA GLN A 177 11.07 -6.87 14.28
C GLN A 177 11.42 -8.30 13.85
N ARG A 178 10.62 -9.32 14.26
CA ARG A 178 10.81 -10.70 13.81
C ARG A 178 10.67 -10.88 12.31
N ILE A 179 9.76 -10.13 11.69
CA ILE A 179 9.62 -10.08 10.24
C ILE A 179 10.90 -9.52 9.61
N GLY A 180 11.43 -8.41 10.13
CA GLY A 180 12.66 -7.77 9.66
C GLY A 180 13.87 -8.70 9.75
N ASP A 181 14.12 -9.31 10.92
CA ASP A 181 15.22 -10.26 11.15
C ASP A 181 15.19 -11.42 10.12
N LYS A 182 13.97 -11.90 9.81
CA LYS A 182 13.80 -12.99 8.85
C LYS A 182 14.07 -12.55 7.42
N PHE A 183 13.62 -11.35 7.02
CA PHE A 183 13.94 -10.79 5.70
C PHE A 183 15.42 -10.54 5.54
N GLU A 184 16.10 -9.97 6.54
CA GLU A 184 17.54 -9.75 6.50
C GLU A 184 18.29 -11.06 6.22
N ALA A 185 17.97 -12.12 6.97
CA ALA A 185 18.59 -13.43 6.81
C ALA A 185 18.32 -14.03 5.40
N LEU A 186 17.09 -13.97 4.91
CA LEU A 186 16.71 -14.57 3.62
C LEU A 186 17.23 -13.77 2.43
N THR A 187 17.19 -12.45 2.50
CA THR A 187 17.72 -11.59 1.42
C THR A 187 19.25 -11.73 1.30
N ALA A 188 19.96 -11.83 2.42
CA ALA A 188 21.39 -12.13 2.41
C ALA A 188 21.69 -13.53 1.83
N LYS A 189 20.92 -14.54 2.24
CA LYS A 189 21.11 -15.93 1.80
C LYS A 189 20.92 -16.12 0.30
N HIS A 190 19.91 -15.46 -0.28
CA HIS A 190 19.50 -15.68 -1.68
C HIS A 190 19.87 -14.52 -2.61
N GLY A 191 20.49 -13.45 -2.09
CA GLY A 191 20.89 -12.28 -2.87
C GLY A 191 19.74 -11.36 -3.30
N HIS A 192 18.56 -11.48 -2.67
CA HIS A 192 17.42 -10.63 -3.00
C HIS A 192 17.66 -9.17 -2.63
N LEU A 193 16.97 -8.28 -3.33
CA LEU A 193 16.76 -6.90 -2.92
C LEU A 193 15.32 -6.77 -2.39
N LEU A 194 15.14 -6.07 -1.27
CA LEU A 194 13.85 -5.79 -0.68
C LEU A 194 13.59 -4.29 -0.69
N VAL A 195 12.49 -3.90 -1.34
CA VAL A 195 12.03 -2.51 -1.41
C VAL A 195 10.55 -2.40 -1.09
N GLY A 196 10.15 -1.24 -0.57
CA GLY A 196 8.74 -0.88 -0.44
C GLY A 196 8.47 0.35 -1.29
N VAL A 197 7.42 0.33 -2.09
CA VAL A 197 7.03 1.46 -2.94
C VAL A 197 5.60 1.85 -2.59
N ALA A 198 5.37 3.10 -2.19
CA ALA A 198 4.03 3.56 -1.88
C ALA A 198 3.53 4.56 -2.93
N LYS A 199 2.22 4.50 -3.21
CA LYS A 199 1.54 5.46 -4.09
C LYS A 199 1.44 6.85 -3.46
N ARG A 200 1.36 6.90 -2.14
CA ARG A 200 1.21 8.14 -1.37
C ARG A 200 1.99 8.04 -0.07
N SER A 201 2.61 9.14 0.33
CA SER A 201 3.23 9.27 1.65
C SER A 201 2.97 10.68 2.18
N ARG A 202 2.61 10.78 3.46
CA ARG A 202 2.43 12.07 4.10
C ARG A 202 3.76 12.83 4.24
N VAL A 203 4.86 12.11 4.40
CA VAL A 203 6.20 12.72 4.42
C VAL A 203 6.51 13.40 3.10
N ILE A 204 6.18 12.78 1.95
CA ILE A 204 6.33 13.43 0.65
C ILE A 204 5.50 14.70 0.55
N ASN A 205 4.26 14.70 1.04
CA ASN A 205 3.42 15.90 1.01
C ASN A 205 4.08 17.05 1.76
N TYR A 206 4.77 16.78 2.87
CA TYR A 206 5.52 17.80 3.61
C TYR A 206 6.81 18.21 2.92
N LEU A 207 7.47 17.31 2.21
CA LEU A 207 8.71 17.61 1.49
C LEU A 207 8.46 18.19 0.08
N SER A 208 7.26 18.03 -0.49
CA SER A 208 6.95 18.38 -1.87
C SER A 208 7.26 19.84 -2.23
N VAL A 209 6.93 20.77 -1.36
CA VAL A 209 7.22 22.19 -1.59
C VAL A 209 8.73 22.45 -1.57
N SER A 210 9.47 21.81 -0.64
CA SER A 210 10.92 21.93 -0.58
C SER A 210 11.60 21.35 -1.81
N LEU A 211 11.07 20.22 -2.33
CA LEU A 211 11.56 19.59 -3.57
C LEU A 211 11.30 20.50 -4.78
N GLY A 212 10.12 21.13 -4.85
CA GLY A 212 9.79 22.11 -5.88
C GLY A 212 10.69 23.35 -5.82
N LEU A 213 10.90 23.91 -4.61
CA LEU A 213 11.76 25.07 -4.44
C LEU A 213 13.24 24.83 -4.77
N ASN A 214 13.69 23.58 -4.71
CA ASN A 214 15.07 23.19 -5.08
C ASN A 214 15.21 22.74 -6.53
N ASP A 215 14.14 22.74 -7.30
CA ASP A 215 14.11 22.18 -8.67
C ASP A 215 14.74 20.78 -8.76
N SER A 216 14.60 19.99 -7.67
CA SER A 216 15.33 18.73 -7.51
C SER A 216 15.08 17.72 -8.63
N PHE A 217 13.96 17.86 -9.34
CA PHE A 217 13.55 16.98 -10.43
C PHE A 217 13.12 17.74 -11.69
N ALA A 218 13.54 19.02 -11.86
CA ALA A 218 13.07 19.89 -12.94
C ALA A 218 13.46 19.42 -14.34
N ASP A 219 14.54 18.65 -14.47
CA ASP A 219 15.05 18.18 -15.75
C ASP A 219 14.30 16.96 -16.34
N GLY A 220 13.29 16.44 -15.64
CA GLY A 220 12.48 15.30 -16.09
C GLY A 220 13.23 13.97 -16.19
N HIS A 221 14.47 13.86 -15.72
CA HIS A 221 15.24 12.62 -15.76
C HIS A 221 14.95 11.70 -14.57
N PRO A 222 15.05 10.36 -14.74
CA PRO A 222 15.00 9.40 -13.65
C PRO A 222 16.11 9.70 -12.63
N ALA A 223 15.71 9.85 -11.39
CA ALA A 223 16.62 10.20 -10.32
C ALA A 223 16.00 9.91 -8.96
N TYR A 224 16.81 9.86 -7.92
CA TYR A 224 16.33 9.72 -6.56
C TYR A 224 17.07 10.58 -5.55
N LEU A 225 16.43 10.81 -4.42
CA LEU A 225 17.00 11.47 -3.25
C LEU A 225 16.94 10.49 -2.08
N GLN A 226 18.03 10.31 -1.39
CA GLN A 226 18.07 9.57 -0.13
C GLN A 226 17.75 10.52 1.02
N ILE A 227 16.65 10.31 1.71
CA ILE A 227 16.19 11.19 2.78
C ILE A 227 16.85 10.77 4.11
N PRO A 228 17.64 11.64 4.76
CA PRO A 228 18.18 11.35 6.09
C PRO A 228 17.05 11.14 7.10
N PRO A 229 17.18 10.19 8.06
CA PRO A 229 16.16 9.95 9.08
C PRO A 229 15.81 11.19 9.89
N GLU A 230 16.79 12.07 10.17
CA GLU A 230 16.58 13.31 10.91
C GLU A 230 15.68 14.28 10.14
N LEU A 231 15.85 14.34 8.82
CA LEU A 231 15.01 15.16 7.94
C LEU A 231 13.60 14.58 7.82
N GLU A 232 13.49 13.27 7.76
CA GLU A 232 12.20 12.58 7.76
C GLU A 232 11.42 12.84 9.06
N ILE A 233 12.07 12.70 10.22
CA ILE A 233 11.46 12.96 11.53
C ILE A 233 11.01 14.44 11.66
N GLU A 234 11.81 15.37 11.15
CA GLU A 234 11.48 16.79 11.20
C GLU A 234 10.33 17.16 10.25
N ALA A 235 10.29 16.54 9.07
CA ALA A 235 9.24 16.74 8.08
C ALA A 235 7.91 16.07 8.46
N ALA A 236 7.96 14.98 9.24
CA ALA A 236 6.78 14.25 9.64
C ALA A 236 6.10 14.88 10.86
N PRO A 237 4.78 15.12 10.84
CA PRO A 237 4.04 15.48 12.05
C PRO A 237 4.22 14.42 13.13
N ALA A 238 4.16 14.84 14.40
CA ALA A 238 4.40 13.96 15.57
C ALA A 238 3.55 12.67 15.56
N GLN A 239 2.34 12.75 15.02
CA GLN A 239 1.42 11.61 14.87
C GLN A 239 1.80 10.61 13.77
N TYR A 240 2.80 10.90 12.94
CA TYR A 240 3.24 10.06 11.82
C TYR A 240 4.68 9.58 11.97
N ARG A 241 5.17 9.52 13.22
CA ARG A 241 6.51 9.02 13.50
C ARG A 241 6.55 7.49 13.41
N TRP A 242 6.87 6.98 12.26
CA TRP A 242 7.18 5.56 12.02
C TRP A 242 8.65 5.32 11.73
N VAL A 243 9.48 6.12 12.37
CA VAL A 243 10.93 5.90 12.43
C VAL A 243 11.23 5.16 13.73
N GLY A 244 12.04 4.12 13.67
CA GLY A 244 12.40 3.31 14.84
C GLY A 244 12.03 1.84 14.67
N SER A 245 11.60 1.18 15.73
CA SER A 245 11.37 -0.27 15.80
C SER A 245 10.38 -0.84 14.78
N ARG A 246 9.53 0.01 14.18
CA ARG A 246 8.55 -0.37 13.14
C ARG A 246 8.88 0.15 11.76
N ALA A 247 10.14 0.46 11.48
CA ALA A 247 10.65 0.82 10.18
C ALA A 247 11.89 -0.02 9.87
N MET A 248 11.85 -0.82 8.79
CA MET A 248 12.99 -1.57 8.29
C MET A 248 13.51 -1.02 6.95
N GLY A 249 13.01 0.14 6.52
CA GLY A 249 13.37 0.80 5.27
C GLY A 249 14.04 2.13 5.48
N TRP A 250 14.91 2.50 4.55
CA TRP A 250 15.49 3.83 4.42
C TRP A 250 14.76 4.57 3.32
N LEU A 251 14.19 5.73 3.64
CA LEU A 251 13.35 6.50 2.72
C LEU A 251 14.15 7.14 1.59
N HIS A 252 13.65 6.94 0.39
CA HIS A 252 14.06 7.65 -0.81
C HIS A 252 12.83 8.28 -1.47
N ILE A 253 13.07 9.35 -2.24
CA ILE A 253 12.07 9.92 -3.14
C ILE A 253 12.62 9.75 -4.55
N ALA A 254 11.90 9.03 -5.39
CA ALA A 254 12.37 8.65 -6.71
C ALA A 254 11.40 9.06 -7.83
N ARG A 255 11.95 9.51 -8.95
CA ARG A 255 11.31 9.54 -10.26
C ARG A 255 11.85 8.36 -11.06
N LEU A 256 11.00 7.42 -11.43
CA LEU A 256 11.41 6.15 -12.05
C LEU A 256 11.25 6.11 -13.57
N ASP A 257 10.81 7.17 -14.23
CA ASP A 257 10.77 7.28 -15.71
C ASP A 257 11.01 8.72 -16.13
N HIS A 258 11.20 8.94 -17.44
CA HIS A 258 11.40 10.25 -18.03
C HIS A 258 10.08 11.01 -18.20
N GLY A 259 10.12 12.32 -17.99
CA GLY A 259 9.03 13.25 -18.26
C GLY A 259 8.51 13.98 -17.01
N ASP A 260 7.91 15.14 -17.25
CA ASP A 260 7.44 16.03 -16.17
C ASP A 260 6.19 15.50 -15.45
N ASN A 261 5.40 14.68 -16.15
CA ASN A 261 4.16 14.08 -15.59
C ASN A 261 4.40 12.74 -14.88
N VAL A 262 5.65 12.30 -14.73
CA VAL A 262 5.99 11.09 -13.98
C VAL A 262 5.94 11.40 -12.48
N PRO A 263 5.18 10.62 -11.68
CA PRO A 263 5.04 10.89 -10.26
C PRO A 263 6.35 10.69 -9.50
N LEU A 264 6.52 11.47 -8.44
CA LEU A 264 7.53 11.21 -7.43
C LEU A 264 7.00 10.16 -6.45
N LEU A 265 7.74 9.07 -6.30
CA LEU A 265 7.35 7.95 -5.46
C LEU A 265 8.21 7.90 -4.19
N PRO A 266 7.59 7.67 -3.02
CA PRO A 266 8.31 7.27 -1.83
C PRO A 266 8.73 5.80 -1.96
N VAL A 267 10.02 5.56 -1.77
CA VAL A 267 10.62 4.23 -1.86
C VAL A 267 11.44 3.96 -0.61
N ASP A 268 11.14 2.90 0.11
CA ASP A 268 12.02 2.37 1.14
C ASP A 268 12.92 1.29 0.54
N VAL A 269 14.22 1.39 0.77
CA VAL A 269 15.18 0.30 0.58
C VAL A 269 15.51 -0.28 1.94
N ALA A 270 15.55 -1.60 2.08
CA ALA A 270 15.84 -2.26 3.35
C ALA A 270 17.14 -1.71 3.99
N ILE A 271 17.11 -1.42 5.30
CA ILE A 271 18.21 -0.74 6.01
C ILE A 271 19.54 -1.50 5.86
N TRP A 272 19.49 -2.83 5.90
CA TRP A 272 20.69 -3.69 5.73
C TRP A 272 21.19 -3.79 4.28
N GLN A 273 20.49 -3.15 3.32
CA GLN A 273 20.84 -3.08 1.90
C GLN A 273 21.05 -1.64 1.42
N ARG A 274 21.28 -0.72 2.32
CA ARG A 274 21.41 0.71 2.05
C ARG A 274 22.48 1.02 1.01
N ASP A 275 23.58 0.32 1.02
CA ASP A 275 24.69 0.43 0.07
C ASP A 275 24.35 -0.09 -1.33
N ARG A 276 23.24 -0.83 -1.48
CA ARG A 276 22.70 -1.31 -2.75
C ARG A 276 21.53 -0.46 -3.27
N ALA A 277 21.35 0.76 -2.77
CA ALA A 277 20.24 1.64 -3.18
C ALA A 277 20.29 1.98 -4.68
N ASP A 278 21.47 2.23 -5.25
CA ASP A 278 21.63 2.47 -6.69
C ASP A 278 21.14 1.29 -7.53
N GLU A 279 21.47 0.08 -7.12
CA GLU A 279 21.02 -1.16 -7.77
C GLU A 279 19.50 -1.31 -7.69
N ALA A 280 18.93 -1.09 -6.51
CA ALA A 280 17.48 -1.14 -6.30
C ALA A 280 16.74 -0.12 -7.17
N MET A 281 17.24 1.12 -7.24
CA MET A 281 16.64 2.19 -8.05
C MET A 281 16.76 1.93 -9.55
N SER A 282 17.86 1.34 -10.00
CA SER A 282 18.04 0.93 -11.40
C SER A 282 17.01 -0.12 -11.81
N LEU A 283 16.80 -1.15 -10.99
CA LEU A 283 15.80 -2.20 -11.23
C LEU A 283 14.37 -1.65 -11.17
N LEU A 284 14.07 -0.77 -10.22
CA LEU A 284 12.77 -0.11 -10.14
C LEU A 284 12.49 0.76 -11.36
N HIS A 285 13.50 1.48 -11.87
CA HIS A 285 13.41 2.24 -13.11
C HIS A 285 13.09 1.34 -14.30
N GLU A 286 13.77 0.20 -14.44
CA GLU A 286 13.49 -0.78 -15.50
C GLU A 286 12.05 -1.30 -15.41
N SER A 287 11.56 -1.60 -14.20
CA SER A 287 10.18 -2.05 -13.96
C SER A 287 9.14 -0.94 -14.18
N GLY A 288 9.50 0.31 -13.94
CA GLY A 288 8.60 1.47 -14.08
C GLY A 288 8.61 2.11 -15.48
N ARG A 289 9.65 1.83 -16.28
CA ARG A 289 9.83 2.41 -17.60
C ARG A 289 8.71 1.96 -18.54
N GLY A 290 7.93 2.93 -19.02
CA GLY A 290 6.83 2.66 -19.94
C GLY A 290 5.67 1.87 -19.33
N SER A 291 5.60 1.74 -18.00
CA SER A 291 4.51 1.07 -17.30
C SER A 291 3.15 1.74 -17.60
N PHE A 292 2.11 0.92 -17.63
CA PHE A 292 0.74 1.34 -17.92
C PHE A 292 -0.22 0.85 -16.80
N PRO A 293 -1.22 1.63 -16.36
CA PRO A 293 -1.60 2.96 -16.87
C PRO A 293 -0.75 4.12 -16.32
N THR A 294 0.08 3.90 -15.30
CA THR A 294 0.84 4.96 -14.63
C THR A 294 2.33 4.82 -14.94
N ARG A 295 2.85 5.65 -15.84
CA ARG A 295 4.28 5.69 -16.13
C ARG A 295 5.11 5.98 -14.87
N GLY A 296 6.25 5.27 -14.75
CA GLY A 296 7.14 5.40 -13.61
C GLY A 296 6.68 4.68 -12.34
N TYR A 297 5.51 4.04 -12.34
CA TYR A 297 5.09 3.16 -11.26
C TYR A 297 5.45 1.69 -11.59
N PRO A 298 6.11 0.93 -10.71
CA PRO A 298 6.56 -0.41 -11.05
C PRO A 298 5.45 -1.32 -11.59
N GLN A 299 5.63 -1.87 -12.80
CA GLN A 299 4.61 -2.69 -13.47
C GLN A 299 4.21 -3.91 -12.63
N ALA A 300 5.16 -4.50 -11.89
CA ALA A 300 4.87 -5.62 -11.00
C ALA A 300 3.86 -5.24 -9.89
N LEU A 301 3.90 -4.00 -9.36
CA LEU A 301 2.90 -3.55 -8.37
C LEU A 301 1.52 -3.37 -9.00
N ILE A 302 1.46 -2.88 -10.25
CA ILE A 302 0.18 -2.77 -10.98
C ILE A 302 -0.44 -4.15 -11.15
N GLN A 303 0.35 -5.14 -11.56
CA GLN A 303 -0.11 -6.52 -11.73
C GLN A 303 -0.54 -7.15 -10.40
N ALA A 304 0.26 -7.01 -9.33
CA ALA A 304 -0.10 -7.52 -8.01
C ALA A 304 -1.43 -6.91 -7.52
N HIS A 305 -1.63 -5.61 -7.73
CA HIS A 305 -2.86 -4.91 -7.38
C HIS A 305 -4.08 -5.47 -8.14
N GLU A 306 -3.96 -5.68 -9.44
CA GLU A 306 -5.05 -6.27 -10.25
C GLU A 306 -5.38 -7.70 -9.80
N HIS A 307 -4.39 -8.51 -9.45
CA HIS A 307 -4.60 -9.87 -8.96
C HIS A 307 -5.18 -9.93 -7.54
N ALA A 308 -4.83 -8.96 -6.69
CA ALA A 308 -5.37 -8.86 -5.32
C ALA A 308 -6.80 -8.31 -5.29
N ARG A 309 -7.24 -7.64 -6.36
CA ARG A 309 -8.58 -7.06 -6.46
C ARG A 309 -9.60 -8.11 -6.84
N LEU A 310 -10.78 -8.10 -6.19
CA LEU A 310 -11.93 -8.87 -6.65
C LEU A 310 -12.58 -8.19 -7.86
N GLY A 311 -12.79 -8.93 -8.93
CA GLY A 311 -13.54 -8.47 -10.09
C GLY A 311 -15.04 -8.36 -9.81
N GLY A 312 -15.76 -7.57 -10.63
CA GLY A 312 -17.21 -7.41 -10.48
C GLY A 312 -17.96 -8.73 -10.52
N LEU A 313 -17.59 -9.62 -11.42
CA LEU A 313 -18.20 -10.97 -11.54
C LEU A 313 -17.96 -11.83 -10.29
N GLU A 314 -16.74 -11.79 -9.71
CA GLU A 314 -16.43 -12.53 -8.48
C GLU A 314 -17.26 -12.01 -7.31
N ILE A 315 -17.42 -10.69 -7.19
CA ILE A 315 -18.27 -10.06 -6.16
C ILE A 315 -19.72 -10.53 -6.33
N GLU A 316 -20.25 -10.56 -7.55
CA GLU A 316 -21.60 -11.02 -7.83
C GLU A 316 -21.80 -12.50 -7.48
N MET A 317 -20.82 -13.34 -7.80
CA MET A 317 -20.86 -14.75 -7.41
C MET A 317 -20.87 -14.92 -5.86
N LEU A 318 -20.07 -14.15 -5.15
CA LEU A 318 -20.03 -14.18 -3.69
C LEU A 318 -21.33 -13.66 -3.06
N GLU A 319 -21.94 -12.63 -3.64
CA GLU A 319 -23.26 -12.13 -3.26
C GLU A 319 -24.35 -13.17 -3.43
N GLU A 320 -24.38 -13.88 -4.57
CA GLU A 320 -25.36 -14.97 -4.82
C GLU A 320 -25.14 -16.16 -3.87
N MET A 321 -23.89 -16.54 -3.60
CA MET A 321 -23.57 -17.58 -2.59
C MET A 321 -24.08 -17.20 -1.20
N LEU A 322 -23.93 -15.94 -0.80
CA LEU A 322 -24.42 -15.43 0.47
C LEU A 322 -25.96 -15.46 0.53
N LEU A 323 -26.63 -15.03 -0.58
CA LEU A 323 -28.07 -15.11 -0.70
C LEU A 323 -28.60 -16.53 -0.62
N GLU A 324 -27.91 -17.50 -1.19
CA GLU A 324 -28.30 -18.91 -1.12
C GLU A 324 -28.24 -19.43 0.32
N GLN A 325 -27.18 -19.11 1.06
CA GLN A 325 -27.06 -19.45 2.47
C GLN A 325 -28.16 -18.82 3.35
N VAL A 326 -28.57 -17.60 3.02
CA VAL A 326 -29.71 -16.96 3.68
C VAL A 326 -31.03 -17.64 3.29
N ARG A 327 -31.20 -18.03 2.02
CA ARG A 327 -32.40 -18.71 1.52
C ARG A 327 -32.63 -20.07 2.20
N GLU A 328 -31.59 -20.82 2.45
CA GLU A 328 -31.65 -22.09 3.18
C GLU A 328 -32.19 -21.91 4.60
N ARG A 329 -31.95 -20.77 5.22
CA ARG A 329 -32.41 -20.46 6.59
C ARG A 329 -33.77 -19.76 6.62
N ASP A 330 -33.98 -18.79 5.75
CA ASP A 330 -35.22 -18.01 5.65
C ASP A 330 -35.44 -17.50 4.21
N PRO A 331 -36.29 -18.19 3.44
CA PRO A 331 -36.57 -17.79 2.04
C PRO A 331 -37.22 -16.41 1.90
N ALA A 332 -37.92 -15.91 2.92
CA ALA A 332 -38.56 -14.59 2.86
C ALA A 332 -37.52 -13.47 3.02
N VAL A 333 -36.59 -13.63 3.95
CA VAL A 333 -35.47 -12.70 4.13
C VAL A 333 -34.59 -12.67 2.88
N ALA A 334 -34.29 -13.82 2.27
CA ALA A 334 -33.50 -13.88 1.04
C ALA A 334 -34.15 -13.12 -0.13
N ARG A 335 -35.47 -13.25 -0.30
CA ARG A 335 -36.21 -12.50 -1.33
C ARG A 335 -36.15 -10.98 -1.09
N ALA A 336 -36.37 -10.54 0.13
CA ALA A 336 -36.29 -9.12 0.47
C ALA A 336 -34.87 -8.56 0.25
N ALA A 337 -33.84 -9.28 0.70
CA ALA A 337 -32.44 -8.91 0.52
C ALA A 337 -32.08 -8.79 -0.97
N ARG A 338 -32.48 -9.74 -1.82
CA ARG A 338 -32.26 -9.70 -3.26
C ARG A 338 -32.90 -8.49 -3.92
N GLN A 339 -34.11 -8.12 -3.51
CA GLN A 339 -34.79 -6.92 -4.02
C GLN A 339 -34.01 -5.63 -3.68
N LEU A 340 -33.45 -5.54 -2.45
CA LEU A 340 -32.65 -4.38 -2.04
C LEU A 340 -31.31 -4.31 -2.81
N MET A 341 -30.67 -5.45 -3.06
CA MET A 341 -29.44 -5.49 -3.85
C MET A 341 -29.68 -5.05 -5.31
N LEU A 342 -30.76 -5.50 -5.94
CA LEU A 342 -31.11 -5.11 -7.30
C LEU A 342 -31.39 -3.60 -7.39
N LEU A 343 -32.10 -3.04 -6.42
CA LEU A 343 -32.36 -1.61 -6.35
C LEU A 343 -31.06 -0.81 -6.20
N GLY A 344 -30.15 -1.26 -5.35
CA GLY A 344 -28.84 -0.62 -5.17
C GLY A 344 -27.99 -0.65 -6.43
N LYS A 345 -28.00 -1.75 -7.20
CA LYS A 345 -27.29 -1.86 -8.49
C LYS A 345 -27.89 -0.90 -9.54
N GLN A 346 -29.20 -0.88 -9.69
CA GLN A 346 -29.89 0.01 -10.64
C GLN A 346 -29.58 1.49 -10.35
N LEU A 347 -29.66 1.92 -9.10
CA LEU A 347 -29.34 3.30 -8.72
C LEU A 347 -27.87 3.66 -8.99
N ASN A 348 -26.94 2.74 -8.78
CA ASN A 348 -25.53 2.98 -9.07
C ASN A 348 -25.25 3.04 -10.57
N GLU A 349 -25.94 2.24 -11.39
CA GLU A 349 -25.83 2.27 -12.86
C GLU A 349 -26.41 3.57 -13.43
N GLU A 350 -27.54 4.04 -12.93
CA GLU A 350 -28.15 5.33 -13.33
C GLU A 350 -27.19 6.49 -13.02
N ILE A 351 -26.63 6.55 -11.80
CA ILE A 351 -25.66 7.59 -11.41
C ILE A 351 -24.39 7.53 -12.26
N SER A 352 -23.91 6.33 -12.60
CA SER A 352 -22.73 6.14 -13.44
C SER A 352 -22.98 6.59 -14.88
N ASN A 353 -24.14 6.29 -15.45
CA ASN A 353 -24.54 6.70 -16.79
C ASN A 353 -24.75 8.22 -16.89
N GLU A 354 -25.41 8.84 -15.89
CA GLU A 354 -25.54 10.30 -15.84
C GLU A 354 -24.19 11.03 -15.75
N GLN A 355 -23.19 10.40 -15.13
CA GLN A 355 -21.82 10.95 -15.09
C GLN A 355 -21.07 10.78 -16.41
N GLN A 356 -21.35 9.75 -17.18
CA GLN A 356 -20.75 9.53 -18.52
C GLN A 356 -21.40 10.42 -19.59
N ASP A 357 -22.71 10.66 -19.52
CA ASP A 357 -23.40 11.54 -20.46
C ASP A 357 -23.15 13.04 -20.19
N ALA A 358 -22.53 13.37 -19.06
CA ALA A 358 -22.16 14.73 -18.66
C ALA A 358 -20.72 15.14 -19.02
N VAL A 359 -19.97 14.28 -19.71
CA VAL A 359 -18.60 14.52 -20.24
C VAL A 359 -18.63 14.69 -21.74
#